data_854721b6ccb0e05a8df416b161f037d1
#
_entry.id   854721b6ccb0e05a8df416b161f037d1
#
_cell.length_a   1.000
_cell.length_b   1.000
_cell.length_c   1.000
_cell.angle_alpha   90.00
_cell.angle_beta   90.00
_cell.angle_gamma   90.00
#
_symmetry.space_group_name_H-M   'P 1'
#
loop_
_entity.id
_entity.type
_entity.pdbx_description
1 polymer ?
#
loop_
_entity_poly.entity_id
_entity_poly.type
_entity_poly.pdbx_seq_one_letter_code
_entity_poly.pdbx_strand_id
1 'polypeptide(L)'
;MKKALLVFAMLAAFPALADFNDKKPVTATVTGATPSGYPRTMVEGLNAVVRDAYPGSAVSFKPNSPGGGVLAIATGQADFTATATGTEVKLANEGGFPFKEPLKGKFSYVMQLYDNQFIHFLMTREWADANGIRSWADIAAKKPKIRLAINRPDNPQTTIGGPYEVMKAHGFTIQDIEKWGGSYVLGNSAIGLAAITDGNADVFMNARNLGDSLVKDIAGKRALMWIDGDRATVQKAADTFSNKADMVAKGTYPFMDKDYPTVRMWVSLLAGAHVSDEAVYKYVKAIAENESRVQAIGGSLKTSFTTAKMATNPASLPYHPGALRYYREKGLVK
;
A
#
# COMPACT_ATOMS: atom_id res chain seq x y z
N MET A 1 -1.76 -24.76 73.99
CA MET A 1 -2.00 -23.54 73.17
C MET A 1 -1.76 -23.89 71.73
N LYS A 2 -2.81 -24.17 70.95
CA LYS A 2 -2.73 -24.51 69.50
C LYS A 2 -2.97 -23.23 68.73
N LYS A 3 -1.92 -22.76 67.97
CA LYS A 3 -2.01 -21.61 67.04
C LYS A 3 -2.63 -22.10 65.74
N ALA A 4 -3.82 -21.61 65.41
CA ALA A 4 -4.46 -21.81 64.12
C ALA A 4 -3.84 -20.86 63.13
N LEU A 5 -3.25 -21.38 62.02
CA LEU A 5 -2.76 -20.62 60.90
C LEU A 5 -3.92 -20.40 59.93
N LEU A 6 -4.41 -19.16 59.81
CA LEU A 6 -5.38 -18.79 58.77
C LEU A 6 -4.59 -18.55 57.46
N VAL A 7 -4.79 -19.43 56.47
CA VAL A 7 -4.31 -19.23 55.12
C VAL A 7 -5.34 -18.39 54.37
N PHE A 8 -5.02 -17.13 54.11
CA PHE A 8 -5.81 -16.28 53.23
C PHE A 8 -5.48 -16.66 51.76
N ALA A 9 -6.38 -17.36 51.11
CA ALA A 9 -6.31 -17.58 49.65
C ALA A 9 -6.72 -16.27 48.96
N MET A 10 -5.75 -15.50 48.43
CA MET A 10 -6.02 -14.42 47.49
C MET A 10 -6.51 -15.06 46.19
N LEU A 11 -7.81 -15.02 45.93
CA LEU A 11 -8.34 -15.20 44.58
C LEU A 11 -7.91 -14.01 43.75
N ALA A 12 -6.93 -14.21 42.90
CA ALA A 12 -6.62 -13.26 41.81
C ALA A 12 -7.83 -13.25 40.88
N ALA A 13 -8.65 -12.23 40.96
CA ALA A 13 -9.69 -11.96 39.97
C ALA A 13 -8.99 -11.62 38.64
N PHE A 14 -8.91 -12.60 37.75
CA PHE A 14 -8.56 -12.28 36.35
C PHE A 14 -9.68 -11.41 35.80
N PRO A 15 -9.37 -10.22 35.22
CA PRO A 15 -10.39 -9.45 34.55
C PRO A 15 -11.02 -10.32 33.46
N ALA A 16 -12.34 -10.49 33.52
CA ALA A 16 -13.09 -11.18 32.49
C ALA A 16 -12.76 -10.52 31.16
N LEU A 17 -12.17 -11.27 30.25
CA LEU A 17 -11.91 -10.79 28.90
C LEU A 17 -13.24 -10.35 28.30
N ALA A 18 -13.38 -9.06 27.95
CA ALA A 18 -14.58 -8.53 27.34
C ALA A 18 -14.97 -9.39 26.13
N ASP A 19 -16.21 -9.78 26.02
CA ASP A 19 -16.71 -10.57 24.89
C ASP A 19 -16.97 -9.64 23.69
N PHE A 20 -16.11 -9.72 22.68
CA PHE A 20 -16.26 -8.96 21.45
C PHE A 20 -17.06 -9.71 20.36
N ASN A 21 -17.67 -10.84 20.69
CA ASN A 21 -18.46 -11.65 19.75
C ASN A 21 -19.93 -11.21 19.66
N ASP A 22 -20.34 -10.19 20.40
CA ASP A 22 -21.67 -9.64 20.30
C ASP A 22 -21.94 -9.01 18.91
N LYS A 23 -23.20 -8.75 18.60
CA LYS A 23 -23.64 -8.16 17.32
C LYS A 23 -23.85 -6.64 17.40
N LYS A 24 -23.30 -5.97 18.41
CA LYS A 24 -23.39 -4.52 18.50
C LYS A 24 -22.77 -3.83 17.30
N PRO A 25 -23.38 -2.76 16.82
CA PRO A 25 -22.89 -2.01 15.68
C PRO A 25 -21.46 -1.44 15.87
N VAL A 26 -20.75 -1.30 14.77
CA VAL A 26 -19.43 -0.64 14.71
C VAL A 26 -19.63 0.77 14.15
N THR A 27 -19.04 1.77 14.80
CA THR A 27 -18.91 3.13 14.24
C THR A 27 -17.45 3.39 13.93
N ALA A 28 -17.15 3.71 12.69
CA ALA A 28 -15.78 3.98 12.26
C ALA A 28 -15.73 4.82 10.98
N THR A 29 -14.65 5.59 10.83
CA THR A 29 -14.31 6.31 9.61
C THR A 29 -13.03 5.72 9.01
N VAL A 30 -13.11 5.28 7.76
CA VAL A 30 -11.96 4.74 7.01
C VAL A 30 -11.50 5.77 5.98
N THR A 31 -10.19 5.98 5.87
CA THR A 31 -9.57 6.96 4.96
C THR A 31 -8.43 6.35 4.13
N GLY A 32 -7.63 7.18 3.48
CA GLY A 32 -6.40 6.84 2.76
C GLY A 32 -6.57 6.71 1.26
N ALA A 33 -7.77 6.46 0.76
CA ALA A 33 -8.04 6.31 -0.66
C ALA A 33 -8.41 7.65 -1.34
N THR A 34 -8.14 7.72 -2.63
CA THR A 34 -8.62 8.81 -3.49
C THR A 34 -10.14 8.77 -3.66
N PRO A 35 -10.80 9.90 -4.00
CA PRO A 35 -12.26 9.95 -4.17
C PRO A 35 -12.78 9.12 -5.36
N SER A 36 -11.91 8.54 -6.15
CA SER A 36 -12.27 7.75 -7.35
C SER A 36 -11.30 6.58 -7.55
N GLY A 37 -11.69 5.66 -8.45
CA GLY A 37 -10.87 4.50 -8.82
C GLY A 37 -10.94 3.35 -7.82
N TYR A 38 -10.09 2.34 -8.06
CA TYR A 38 -10.10 1.10 -7.29
C TYR A 38 -9.93 1.28 -5.77
N PRO A 39 -9.06 2.17 -5.26
CA PRO A 39 -8.93 2.35 -3.82
C PRO A 39 -10.24 2.74 -3.12
N ARG A 40 -11.05 3.61 -3.73
CA ARG A 40 -12.39 3.95 -3.24
C ARG A 40 -13.30 2.73 -3.23
N THR A 41 -13.41 2.02 -4.37
CA THR A 41 -14.25 0.82 -4.49
C THR A 41 -13.87 -0.22 -3.43
N MET A 42 -12.57 -0.42 -3.19
CA MET A 42 -12.06 -1.32 -2.17
C MET A 42 -12.53 -0.92 -0.77
N VAL A 43 -12.32 0.33 -0.37
CA VAL A 43 -12.71 0.79 0.99
C VAL A 43 -14.21 0.70 1.19
N GLU A 44 -14.99 1.15 0.23
CA GLU A 44 -16.46 1.06 0.33
C GLU A 44 -16.97 -0.39 0.37
N GLY A 45 -16.34 -1.28 -0.38
CA GLY A 45 -16.62 -2.70 -0.36
C GLY A 45 -16.30 -3.34 1.00
N LEU A 46 -15.13 -3.05 1.58
CA LEU A 46 -14.78 -3.51 2.93
C LEU A 46 -15.75 -3.00 3.98
N ASN A 47 -16.12 -1.71 3.91
CA ASN A 47 -17.09 -1.11 4.81
C ASN A 47 -18.48 -1.77 4.67
N ALA A 48 -18.89 -2.16 3.47
CA ALA A 48 -20.14 -2.89 3.24
C ALA A 48 -20.10 -4.27 3.92
N VAL A 49 -18.98 -5.00 3.82
CA VAL A 49 -18.81 -6.29 4.52
C VAL A 49 -18.98 -6.12 6.03
N VAL A 50 -18.41 -5.05 6.62
CA VAL A 50 -18.54 -4.79 8.07
C VAL A 50 -19.99 -4.43 8.44
N ARG A 51 -20.65 -3.56 7.67
CA ARG A 51 -22.06 -3.18 7.93
C ARG A 51 -23.00 -4.38 7.87
N ASP A 52 -22.77 -5.31 6.96
CA ASP A 52 -23.61 -6.51 6.84
C ASP A 52 -23.33 -7.53 7.97
N ALA A 53 -22.07 -7.65 8.41
CA ALA A 53 -21.71 -8.51 9.54
C ALA A 53 -22.26 -7.98 10.88
N TYR A 54 -22.39 -6.65 11.02
CA TYR A 54 -22.88 -5.95 12.20
C TYR A 54 -23.97 -4.94 11.81
N PRO A 55 -25.24 -5.36 11.68
CA PRO A 55 -26.34 -4.48 11.28
C PRO A 55 -26.50 -3.24 12.18
N GLY A 56 -26.76 -2.09 11.56
CA GLY A 56 -26.82 -0.81 12.27
C GLY A 56 -25.45 -0.10 12.37
N SER A 57 -24.36 -0.70 11.87
CA SER A 57 -23.05 -0.07 11.88
C SER A 57 -22.99 1.19 11.01
N ALA A 58 -22.31 2.22 11.53
CA ALA A 58 -22.02 3.48 10.85
C ALA A 58 -20.54 3.51 10.41
N VAL A 59 -20.20 2.70 9.39
CA VAL A 59 -18.84 2.71 8.83
C VAL A 59 -18.84 3.54 7.56
N SER A 60 -18.09 4.65 7.59
CA SER A 60 -18.03 5.64 6.51
C SER A 60 -16.68 5.70 5.83
N PHE A 61 -16.66 6.19 4.60
CA PHE A 61 -15.43 6.47 3.86
C PHE A 61 -15.19 7.98 3.78
N LYS A 62 -14.00 8.42 4.21
CA LYS A 62 -13.52 9.81 4.08
C LYS A 62 -12.36 9.84 3.09
N PRO A 63 -12.57 10.30 1.84
CA PRO A 63 -11.51 10.30 0.83
C PRO A 63 -10.44 11.37 1.08
N ASN A 64 -9.34 11.21 0.35
CA ASN A 64 -8.32 12.24 0.12
C ASN A 64 -7.51 12.64 1.36
N SER A 65 -6.68 11.70 1.84
CA SER A 65 -5.74 11.98 2.92
C SER A 65 -4.29 11.83 2.41
N PRO A 66 -3.49 12.90 2.43
CA PRO A 66 -2.06 12.83 2.13
C PRO A 66 -1.33 11.78 2.98
N GLY A 67 -0.24 11.22 2.46
CA GLY A 67 0.53 10.21 3.18
C GLY A 67 -0.28 8.94 3.48
N GLY A 68 -1.14 8.51 2.55
CA GLY A 68 -1.92 7.29 2.70
C GLY A 68 -2.90 7.32 3.89
N GLY A 69 -3.27 8.50 4.38
CA GLY A 69 -4.20 8.66 5.50
C GLY A 69 -3.59 8.43 6.89
N VAL A 70 -2.29 8.15 6.99
CA VAL A 70 -1.64 7.85 8.29
C VAL A 70 -1.71 9.05 9.24
N LEU A 71 -1.55 10.29 8.73
CA LEU A 71 -1.71 11.50 9.56
C LEU A 71 -3.12 11.60 10.14
N ALA A 72 -4.15 11.31 9.35
CA ALA A 72 -5.54 11.42 9.80
C ALA A 72 -5.86 10.43 10.95
N ILE A 73 -5.36 9.19 10.87
CA ILE A 73 -5.55 8.23 11.96
C ILE A 73 -4.68 8.55 13.18
N ALA A 74 -3.49 9.07 12.99
CA ALA A 74 -2.60 9.48 14.07
C ALA A 74 -3.12 10.69 14.88
N THR A 75 -3.97 11.53 14.26
CA THR A 75 -4.57 12.73 14.88
C THR A 75 -6.05 12.56 15.27
N GLY A 76 -6.62 11.36 15.14
CA GLY A 76 -8.01 11.09 15.47
C GLY A 76 -9.05 11.65 14.49
N GLN A 77 -8.63 12.09 13.29
CA GLN A 77 -9.54 12.58 12.25
C GLN A 77 -10.20 11.44 11.45
N ALA A 78 -9.67 10.24 11.55
CA ALA A 78 -10.22 8.99 11.05
C ALA A 78 -9.76 7.85 11.94
N ASP A 79 -10.48 6.72 11.92
CA ASP A 79 -10.19 5.56 12.74
C ASP A 79 -9.23 4.60 12.04
N PHE A 80 -9.44 4.37 10.75
CA PHE A 80 -8.64 3.47 9.93
C PHE A 80 -8.13 4.13 8.67
N THR A 81 -6.98 3.63 8.17
CA THR A 81 -6.57 3.85 6.78
C THR A 81 -6.34 2.52 6.07
N ALA A 82 -6.81 2.40 4.82
CA ALA A 82 -6.80 1.16 4.04
C ALA A 82 -5.84 1.19 2.84
N THR A 83 -4.91 2.14 2.78
CA THR A 83 -3.99 2.28 1.64
C THR A 83 -2.53 2.50 2.05
N ALA A 84 -2.21 2.29 3.34
CA ALA A 84 -0.84 2.46 3.81
C ALA A 84 0.07 1.32 3.33
N THR A 85 1.27 1.69 2.90
CA THR A 85 2.36 0.79 2.51
C THR A 85 3.54 0.95 3.46
N GLY A 86 4.61 0.18 3.26
CA GLY A 86 5.85 0.34 4.02
C GLY A 86 6.44 1.74 3.93
N THR A 87 6.19 2.42 2.83
CA THR A 87 6.67 3.79 2.60
C THR A 87 6.02 4.77 3.57
N GLU A 88 4.69 4.82 3.63
CA GLU A 88 3.99 5.70 4.55
C GLU A 88 4.31 5.36 6.01
N VAL A 89 4.36 4.08 6.34
CA VAL A 89 4.68 3.61 7.69
C VAL A 89 6.06 4.10 8.14
N LYS A 90 7.09 3.91 7.30
CA LYS A 90 8.45 4.35 7.63
C LYS A 90 8.53 5.87 7.74
N LEU A 91 8.03 6.61 6.73
CA LEU A 91 8.07 8.07 6.72
C LEU A 91 7.30 8.67 7.89
N ALA A 92 6.14 8.11 8.26
CA ALA A 92 5.38 8.54 9.42
C ALA A 92 6.13 8.28 10.73
N ASN A 93 6.80 7.14 10.87
CA ASN A 93 7.57 6.83 12.07
C ASN A 93 8.80 7.73 12.24
N GLU A 94 9.41 8.20 11.15
CA GLU A 94 10.64 8.98 11.13
C GLU A 94 10.39 10.50 11.01
N GLY A 95 9.17 10.92 10.64
CA GLY A 95 8.85 12.33 10.38
C GLY A 95 9.32 12.82 9.01
N GLY A 96 9.50 11.90 8.04
CA GLY A 96 9.84 12.25 6.66
C GLY A 96 8.63 12.77 5.88
N PHE A 97 8.88 13.55 4.81
CA PHE A 97 7.79 14.11 3.98
C PHE A 97 6.80 13.00 3.52
N PRO A 98 5.49 13.20 3.60
CA PRO A 98 4.78 14.46 3.87
C PRO A 98 4.50 14.74 5.36
N PHE A 99 5.04 13.96 6.28
CA PHE A 99 4.88 14.13 7.73
C PHE A 99 5.88 15.17 8.25
N LYS A 100 5.43 16.05 9.15
CA LYS A 100 6.27 17.12 9.71
C LYS A 100 7.05 16.68 10.94
N GLU A 101 6.58 15.60 11.59
CA GLU A 101 7.15 15.06 12.83
C GLU A 101 6.91 13.54 12.89
N PRO A 102 7.69 12.81 13.70
CA PRO A 102 7.48 11.39 13.93
C PRO A 102 6.12 11.10 14.57
N LEU A 103 5.40 10.12 14.01
CA LEU A 103 4.09 9.69 14.50
C LEU A 103 4.15 8.31 15.16
N LYS A 104 5.33 7.85 15.55
CA LYS A 104 5.54 6.54 16.21
C LYS A 104 4.63 6.39 17.43
N GLY A 105 3.95 5.26 17.54
CA GLY A 105 3.00 4.95 18.62
C GLY A 105 1.62 5.61 18.49
N LYS A 106 1.38 6.41 17.46
CA LYS A 106 0.08 7.03 17.18
C LYS A 106 -0.85 6.15 16.32
N PHE A 107 -0.35 5.05 15.78
CA PHE A 107 -1.09 4.10 14.95
C PHE A 107 -0.50 2.69 15.10
N SER A 108 -1.30 1.68 14.74
CA SER A 108 -0.96 0.27 14.85
C SER A 108 -1.37 -0.50 13.61
N TYR A 109 -0.74 -1.66 13.40
CA TYR A 109 -1.06 -2.56 12.30
C TYR A 109 -2.35 -3.33 12.56
N VAL A 110 -3.22 -3.39 11.56
CA VAL A 110 -4.45 -4.17 11.65
C VAL A 110 -4.36 -5.41 10.77
N MET A 111 -4.22 -5.25 9.44
CA MET A 111 -4.15 -6.38 8.52
C MET A 111 -3.45 -6.02 7.20
N GLN A 112 -2.89 -7.02 6.52
CA GLN A 112 -2.54 -6.93 5.12
C GLN A 112 -3.79 -7.10 4.26
N LEU A 113 -4.02 -6.18 3.35
CA LEU A 113 -5.11 -6.25 2.38
C LEU A 113 -4.67 -6.98 1.11
N TYR A 114 -3.54 -6.59 0.54
CA TYR A 114 -2.96 -7.24 -0.63
C TYR A 114 -1.46 -6.94 -0.77
N ASP A 115 -0.76 -7.72 -1.60
CA ASP A 115 0.69 -7.61 -1.82
C ASP A 115 1.07 -7.70 -3.31
N ASN A 116 0.14 -7.41 -4.19
CA ASN A 116 0.28 -7.55 -5.64
C ASN A 116 0.24 -6.21 -6.38
N GLN A 117 0.75 -5.15 -5.76
CA GLN A 117 0.89 -3.84 -6.38
C GLN A 117 2.34 -3.67 -6.86
N PHE A 118 2.51 -3.39 -8.16
CA PHE A 118 3.83 -3.33 -8.81
C PHE A 118 4.06 -1.97 -9.43
N ILE A 119 5.25 -1.42 -9.24
CA ILE A 119 5.65 -0.21 -9.95
C ILE A 119 5.93 -0.57 -11.41
N HIS A 120 5.26 0.10 -12.32
CA HIS A 120 5.52 -0.02 -13.76
C HIS A 120 6.53 1.04 -14.17
N PHE A 121 7.63 0.60 -14.75
CA PHE A 121 8.70 1.43 -15.28
C PHE A 121 8.66 1.36 -16.81
N LEU A 122 7.75 2.13 -17.41
CA LEU A 122 7.49 2.09 -18.84
C LEU A 122 8.10 3.30 -19.55
N MET A 123 8.52 3.11 -20.79
CA MET A 123 8.92 4.18 -21.69
C MET A 123 8.36 3.93 -23.10
N THR A 124 8.14 4.98 -23.86
CA THR A 124 7.79 4.85 -25.27
C THR A 124 9.01 4.39 -26.06
N ARG A 125 8.82 3.46 -27.00
CA ARG A 125 9.90 2.98 -27.87
C ARG A 125 10.50 4.11 -28.71
N GLU A 126 9.65 5.00 -29.22
CA GLU A 126 10.07 6.17 -30.01
C GLU A 126 11.11 7.01 -29.25
N TRP A 127 10.80 7.42 -28.02
CA TRP A 127 11.72 8.18 -27.19
C TRP A 127 12.97 7.38 -26.82
N ALA A 128 12.81 6.11 -26.49
CA ALA A 128 13.91 5.23 -26.13
C ALA A 128 14.90 5.06 -27.30
N ASP A 129 14.40 4.85 -28.52
CA ASP A 129 15.23 4.70 -29.74
C ASP A 129 15.93 6.02 -30.10
N ALA A 130 15.21 7.14 -30.05
CA ALA A 130 15.78 8.47 -30.36
C ALA A 130 16.93 8.88 -29.42
N ASN A 131 16.91 8.41 -28.16
CA ASN A 131 17.93 8.70 -27.15
C ASN A 131 18.89 7.50 -26.89
N GLY A 132 18.68 6.38 -27.54
CA GLY A 132 19.47 5.16 -27.35
C GLY A 132 19.35 4.58 -25.95
N ILE A 133 18.19 4.68 -25.31
CA ILE A 133 17.93 4.23 -23.95
C ILE A 133 17.30 2.83 -23.98
N ARG A 134 17.80 1.95 -23.11
CA ARG A 134 17.23 0.62 -22.86
C ARG A 134 17.10 0.32 -21.37
N SER A 135 17.94 0.95 -20.55
CA SER A 135 18.12 0.63 -19.13
C SER A 135 18.23 1.87 -18.26
N TRP A 136 18.12 1.66 -16.96
CA TRP A 136 18.43 2.69 -15.96
C TRP A 136 19.86 3.22 -16.07
N ALA A 137 20.81 2.35 -16.39
CA ALA A 137 22.21 2.73 -16.60
C ALA A 137 22.36 3.69 -17.80
N ASP A 138 21.62 3.45 -18.88
CA ASP A 138 21.61 4.37 -20.03
C ASP A 138 21.06 5.74 -19.65
N ILE A 139 19.99 5.78 -18.87
CA ILE A 139 19.40 7.05 -18.39
C ILE A 139 20.42 7.82 -17.55
N ALA A 140 21.08 7.14 -16.59
CA ALA A 140 22.08 7.76 -15.74
C ALA A 140 23.29 8.30 -16.52
N ALA A 141 23.76 7.53 -17.51
CA ALA A 141 24.93 7.90 -18.31
C ALA A 141 24.65 9.03 -19.31
N LYS A 142 23.52 8.96 -20.02
CA LYS A 142 23.18 9.87 -21.12
C LYS A 142 22.44 11.12 -20.70
N LYS A 143 21.81 11.10 -19.51
CA LYS A 143 21.09 12.25 -18.94
C LYS A 143 20.08 12.88 -19.91
N PRO A 144 19.19 12.08 -20.51
CA PRO A 144 18.29 12.55 -21.55
C PRO A 144 17.23 13.50 -20.99
N LYS A 145 16.70 14.38 -21.82
CA LYS A 145 15.49 15.11 -21.50
C LYS A 145 14.31 14.13 -21.43
N ILE A 146 13.64 14.06 -20.27
CA ILE A 146 12.53 13.12 -19.98
C ILE A 146 11.26 13.91 -19.67
N ARG A 147 10.15 13.59 -20.36
CA ARG A 147 8.81 13.97 -19.94
C ARG A 147 8.25 12.81 -19.11
N LEU A 148 8.29 12.94 -17.80
CA LEU A 148 7.97 11.86 -16.86
C LEU A 148 6.53 11.98 -16.37
N ALA A 149 5.70 10.97 -16.62
CA ALA A 149 4.40 10.80 -15.97
C ALA A 149 4.58 10.01 -14.67
N ILE A 150 4.31 10.66 -13.55
CA ILE A 150 4.50 10.10 -12.21
C ILE A 150 3.42 10.64 -11.27
N ASN A 151 3.19 9.99 -10.13
CA ASN A 151 2.24 10.48 -9.16
C ASN A 151 2.74 11.77 -8.47
N ARG A 152 1.86 12.40 -7.72
CA ARG A 152 2.18 13.59 -6.92
C ARG A 152 3.14 13.21 -5.77
N PRO A 153 4.07 14.08 -5.39
CA PRO A 153 5.01 13.80 -4.29
C PRO A 153 4.34 13.52 -2.94
N ASP A 154 3.16 14.08 -2.69
CA ASP A 154 2.36 13.85 -1.47
C ASP A 154 1.66 12.47 -1.43
N ASN A 155 1.87 11.66 -2.48
CA ASN A 155 1.51 10.24 -2.51
C ASN A 155 2.81 9.39 -2.52
N PRO A 156 3.47 9.23 -1.36
CA PRO A 156 4.84 8.71 -1.29
C PRO A 156 4.97 7.25 -1.69
N GLN A 157 3.93 6.43 -1.53
CA GLN A 157 3.98 5.01 -1.95
C GLN A 157 4.33 4.82 -3.42
N THR A 158 3.76 5.64 -4.30
CA THR A 158 3.92 5.53 -5.75
C THR A 158 4.98 6.47 -6.33
N THR A 159 5.67 7.21 -5.48
CA THR A 159 6.80 8.08 -5.84
C THR A 159 8.05 7.69 -5.07
N ILE A 160 8.10 7.97 -3.76
CA ILE A 160 9.28 7.75 -2.91
C ILE A 160 9.57 6.25 -2.76
N GLY A 161 8.55 5.44 -2.43
CA GLY A 161 8.71 4.00 -2.11
C GLY A 161 9.02 3.09 -3.30
N GLY A 162 9.06 3.62 -4.50
CA GLY A 162 9.39 2.88 -5.72
C GLY A 162 10.28 3.70 -6.65
N PRO A 163 9.71 4.59 -7.49
CA PRO A 163 10.47 5.30 -8.52
C PRO A 163 11.69 6.07 -8.02
N TYR A 164 11.55 6.86 -6.94
CA TYR A 164 12.65 7.69 -6.46
C TYR A 164 13.81 6.85 -5.91
N GLU A 165 13.54 5.80 -5.15
CA GLU A 165 14.60 4.94 -4.62
C GLU A 165 15.26 4.12 -5.73
N VAL A 166 14.52 3.70 -6.76
CA VAL A 166 15.11 3.01 -7.91
C VAL A 166 16.00 3.96 -8.71
N MET A 167 15.56 5.18 -9.00
CA MET A 167 16.39 6.20 -9.65
C MET A 167 17.66 6.48 -8.85
N LYS A 168 17.54 6.70 -7.53
CA LYS A 168 18.65 6.95 -6.62
C LYS A 168 19.65 5.79 -6.57
N ALA A 169 19.15 4.55 -6.56
CA ALA A 169 20.02 3.37 -6.62
C ALA A 169 20.81 3.27 -7.94
N HIS A 170 20.30 3.90 -9.03
CA HIS A 170 20.98 3.99 -10.31
C HIS A 170 21.77 5.31 -10.51
N GLY A 171 21.93 6.10 -9.43
CA GLY A 171 22.84 7.25 -9.40
C GLY A 171 22.25 8.57 -9.87
N PHE A 172 20.93 8.72 -9.95
CA PHE A 172 20.29 10.00 -10.26
C PHE A 172 18.98 10.16 -9.48
N THR A 173 18.44 11.38 -9.48
CA THR A 173 17.25 11.74 -8.70
C THR A 173 16.19 12.37 -9.60
N ILE A 174 15.01 12.60 -9.05
CA ILE A 174 13.94 13.34 -9.73
C ILE A 174 14.39 14.75 -10.06
N GLN A 175 15.19 15.42 -9.20
CA GLN A 175 15.75 16.76 -9.45
C GLN A 175 16.78 16.79 -10.56
N ASP A 176 17.47 15.67 -10.81
CA ASP A 176 18.41 15.59 -11.93
C ASP A 176 17.67 15.56 -13.28
N ILE A 177 16.50 14.94 -13.33
CA ILE A 177 15.63 14.99 -14.52
C ILE A 177 15.29 16.45 -14.88
N GLU A 178 14.98 17.30 -13.88
CA GLU A 178 14.74 18.74 -14.12
C GLU A 178 15.97 19.45 -14.67
N LYS A 179 17.15 19.21 -14.08
CA LYS A 179 18.42 19.77 -14.55
C LYS A 179 18.76 19.35 -15.98
N TRP A 180 18.31 18.16 -16.41
CA TRP A 180 18.48 17.70 -17.80
C TRP A 180 17.45 18.30 -18.76
N GLY A 181 16.60 19.23 -18.29
CA GLY A 181 15.56 19.89 -19.08
C GLY A 181 14.27 19.07 -19.20
N GLY A 182 14.10 18.06 -18.34
CA GLY A 182 12.89 17.26 -18.28
C GLY A 182 11.70 18.00 -17.67
N SER A 183 10.55 17.37 -17.72
CA SER A 183 9.28 17.88 -17.18
C SER A 183 8.42 16.75 -16.62
N TYR A 184 7.37 17.11 -15.87
CA TYR A 184 6.50 16.14 -15.21
C TYR A 184 5.05 16.31 -15.61
N VAL A 185 4.35 15.17 -15.75
CA VAL A 185 2.89 15.08 -15.72
C VAL A 185 2.53 14.40 -14.38
N LEU A 186 2.05 15.21 -13.43
CA LEU A 186 1.74 14.75 -12.08
C LEU A 186 0.31 14.30 -11.98
N GLY A 187 0.10 13.05 -11.53
CA GLY A 187 -1.24 12.51 -11.33
C GLY A 187 -1.28 11.02 -11.03
N ASN A 188 -2.48 10.50 -10.86
CA ASN A 188 -2.66 9.06 -10.69
C ASN A 188 -2.26 8.30 -11.97
N SER A 189 -2.24 6.97 -11.88
CA SER A 189 -1.80 6.12 -12.99
C SER A 189 -2.66 6.27 -14.27
N ALA A 190 -3.94 6.60 -14.16
CA ALA A 190 -4.79 6.83 -15.34
C ALA A 190 -4.39 8.11 -16.08
N ILE A 191 -4.12 9.20 -15.35
CA ILE A 191 -3.62 10.48 -15.92
C ILE A 191 -2.26 10.25 -16.58
N GLY A 192 -1.36 9.54 -15.89
CA GLY A 192 -0.02 9.27 -16.45
C GLY A 192 -0.05 8.43 -17.72
N LEU A 193 -0.89 7.40 -17.77
CA LEU A 193 -1.05 6.55 -18.95
C LEU A 193 -1.74 7.30 -20.11
N ALA A 194 -2.69 8.17 -19.82
CA ALA A 194 -3.28 9.05 -20.83
C ALA A 194 -2.21 9.98 -21.43
N ALA A 195 -1.32 10.57 -20.61
CA ALA A 195 -0.23 11.40 -21.09
C ALA A 195 0.75 10.65 -22.02
N ILE A 196 1.01 9.37 -21.78
CA ILE A 196 1.77 8.50 -22.69
C ILE A 196 1.02 8.36 -24.03
N THR A 197 -0.29 8.07 -23.96
CA THR A 197 -1.12 7.88 -25.17
C THR A 197 -1.15 9.15 -26.03
N ASP A 198 -1.31 10.30 -25.38
CA ASP A 198 -1.45 11.60 -26.04
C ASP A 198 -0.10 12.20 -26.48
N GLY A 199 1.02 11.52 -26.21
CA GLY A 199 2.37 11.99 -26.55
C GLY A 199 2.86 13.15 -25.66
N ASN A 200 2.24 13.36 -24.50
CA ASN A 200 2.62 14.38 -23.52
C ASN A 200 3.66 13.88 -22.49
N ALA A 201 3.91 12.56 -22.44
CA ALA A 201 4.95 11.95 -21.63
C ALA A 201 5.70 10.87 -22.43
N ASP A 202 6.97 10.66 -22.08
CA ASP A 202 7.86 9.66 -22.67
C ASP A 202 8.02 8.45 -21.76
N VAL A 203 8.03 8.69 -20.45
CA VAL A 203 8.26 7.70 -19.40
C VAL A 203 7.10 7.73 -18.40
N PHE A 204 6.68 6.55 -17.99
CA PHE A 204 5.64 6.36 -16.96
C PHE A 204 6.19 5.55 -15.80
N MET A 205 6.03 6.09 -14.60
CA MET A 205 6.41 5.42 -13.35
C MET A 205 5.28 5.53 -12.33
N ASN A 206 4.51 4.46 -12.15
CA ASN A 206 3.42 4.42 -11.17
C ASN A 206 3.02 2.98 -10.84
N ALA A 207 2.27 2.79 -9.75
CA ALA A 207 1.82 1.49 -9.31
C ALA A 207 0.58 1.01 -10.07
N ARG A 208 0.62 -0.25 -10.50
CA ARG A 208 -0.51 -0.99 -11.08
C ARG A 208 -0.41 -2.50 -10.79
N ASN A 209 -1.50 -3.21 -11.02
CA ASN A 209 -1.47 -4.67 -11.02
C ASN A 209 -0.80 -5.18 -12.32
N LEU A 210 -0.11 -6.31 -12.24
CA LEU A 210 0.43 -6.93 -13.45
C LEU A 210 -0.70 -7.41 -14.39
N GLY A 211 -0.44 -7.31 -15.68
CA GLY A 211 -1.39 -7.68 -16.72
C GLY A 211 -2.58 -6.70 -16.88
N ASP A 212 -2.45 -5.49 -16.32
CA ASP A 212 -3.46 -4.43 -16.38
C ASP A 212 -3.94 -4.16 -17.82
N SER A 213 -5.27 -4.12 -18.01
CA SER A 213 -5.87 -3.95 -19.33
C SER A 213 -5.57 -2.59 -19.94
N LEU A 214 -5.54 -1.53 -19.15
CA LEU A 214 -5.24 -0.19 -19.63
C LEU A 214 -3.81 -0.10 -20.19
N VAL A 215 -2.83 -0.76 -19.55
CA VAL A 215 -1.46 -0.85 -20.09
C VAL A 215 -1.44 -1.65 -21.40
N LYS A 216 -2.21 -2.73 -21.51
CA LYS A 216 -2.34 -3.50 -22.75
C LYS A 216 -3.00 -2.70 -23.88
N ASP A 217 -4.05 -1.94 -23.55
CA ASP A 217 -4.75 -1.08 -24.51
C ASP A 217 -3.84 0.02 -25.06
N ILE A 218 -3.02 0.60 -24.20
CA ILE A 218 -2.05 1.63 -24.61
C ILE A 218 -0.92 1.02 -25.43
N ALA A 219 -0.44 -0.17 -25.06
CA ALA A 219 0.57 -0.88 -25.85
C ALA A 219 0.09 -1.22 -27.28
N GLY A 220 -1.23 -1.32 -27.50
CA GLY A 220 -1.82 -1.43 -28.83
C GLY A 220 -1.85 -0.13 -29.64
N LYS A 221 -1.69 1.03 -28.98
CA LYS A 221 -1.73 2.36 -29.63
C LYS A 221 -0.35 3.01 -29.74
N ARG A 222 0.53 2.74 -28.76
CA ARG A 222 1.89 3.27 -28.67
C ARG A 222 2.84 2.12 -28.35
N ALA A 223 3.92 1.99 -29.10
CA ALA A 223 4.94 0.99 -28.80
C ALA A 223 5.63 1.34 -27.47
N LEU A 224 5.51 0.46 -26.50
CA LEU A 224 6.09 0.59 -25.17
C LEU A 224 7.30 -0.32 -24.99
N MET A 225 8.10 -0.01 -24.00
CA MET A 225 9.19 -0.82 -23.48
C MET A 225 9.20 -0.74 -21.96
N TRP A 226 9.73 -1.77 -21.28
CA TRP A 226 10.09 -1.71 -19.88
C TRP A 226 11.52 -1.18 -19.75
N ILE A 227 11.78 -0.32 -18.75
CA ILE A 227 13.14 0.14 -18.44
C ILE A 227 13.90 -1.02 -17.80
N ASP A 228 14.96 -1.49 -18.45
CA ASP A 228 15.76 -2.62 -17.97
C ASP A 228 16.66 -2.22 -16.79
N GLY A 229 16.98 -3.20 -15.93
CA GLY A 229 17.87 -3.02 -14.79
C GLY A 229 18.23 -4.34 -14.14
N ASP A 230 19.13 -4.30 -13.16
CA ASP A 230 19.44 -5.48 -12.39
C ASP A 230 18.56 -5.61 -11.14
N ARG A 231 18.20 -6.84 -10.82
CA ARG A 231 17.31 -7.15 -9.69
C ARG A 231 17.93 -6.76 -8.34
N ALA A 232 19.25 -6.87 -8.18
CA ALA A 232 19.90 -6.58 -6.90
C ALA A 232 19.83 -5.08 -6.57
N THR A 233 20.00 -4.21 -7.57
CA THR A 233 19.83 -2.77 -7.42
C THR A 233 18.37 -2.40 -7.08
N VAL A 234 17.40 -3.04 -7.75
CA VAL A 234 15.97 -2.82 -7.44
C VAL A 234 15.63 -3.37 -6.04
N GLN A 235 16.23 -4.49 -5.60
CA GLN A 235 16.03 -5.02 -4.24
C GLN A 235 16.55 -4.04 -3.19
N LYS A 236 17.77 -3.50 -3.39
CA LYS A 236 18.33 -2.49 -2.48
C LYS A 236 17.43 -1.26 -2.35
N ALA A 237 16.85 -0.81 -3.46
CA ALA A 237 15.89 0.28 -3.44
C ALA A 237 14.61 -0.09 -2.70
N ALA A 238 14.06 -1.27 -2.93
CA ALA A 238 12.82 -1.75 -2.31
C ALA A 238 12.96 -1.95 -0.79
N ASP A 239 14.12 -2.45 -0.33
CA ASP A 239 14.40 -2.69 1.10
C ASP A 239 14.32 -1.41 1.94
N THR A 240 14.57 -0.24 1.34
CA THR A 240 14.47 1.06 2.02
C THR A 240 13.11 1.25 2.72
N PHE A 241 12.04 0.70 2.16
CA PHE A 241 10.66 0.85 2.65
C PHE A 241 9.96 -0.48 2.91
N SER A 242 10.70 -1.54 3.21
CA SER A 242 10.15 -2.89 3.46
C SER A 242 9.29 -3.41 2.30
N ASN A 243 9.56 -2.95 1.09
CA ASN A 243 9.03 -3.49 -0.16
C ASN A 243 9.92 -4.64 -0.66
N LYS A 244 9.58 -5.25 -1.78
CA LYS A 244 10.36 -6.36 -2.38
C LYS A 244 10.66 -6.07 -3.84
N ALA A 245 11.84 -6.47 -4.32
CA ALA A 245 12.03 -6.64 -5.74
C ALA A 245 11.36 -7.93 -6.20
N ASP A 246 10.62 -7.82 -7.29
CA ASP A 246 10.00 -8.97 -7.96
C ASP A 246 10.30 -8.91 -9.45
N MET A 247 10.00 -9.99 -10.18
CA MET A 247 10.18 -10.06 -11.62
C MET A 247 8.83 -10.03 -12.31
N VAL A 248 8.68 -9.12 -13.26
CA VAL A 248 7.56 -9.14 -14.19
C VAL A 248 7.92 -10.11 -15.30
N ALA A 249 7.18 -11.20 -15.40
CA ALA A 249 7.48 -12.28 -16.33
C ALA A 249 7.34 -11.85 -17.80
N LYS A 250 8.21 -12.39 -18.65
CA LYS A 250 8.07 -12.31 -20.11
C LYS A 250 6.64 -12.57 -20.54
N GLY A 251 6.13 -11.76 -21.48
CA GLY A 251 4.79 -11.92 -22.02
C GLY A 251 3.65 -11.41 -21.12
N THR A 252 3.92 -10.88 -19.91
CA THR A 252 2.89 -10.19 -19.11
C THR A 252 2.24 -9.06 -19.91
N TYR A 253 3.03 -8.35 -20.69
CA TYR A 253 2.59 -7.40 -21.70
C TYR A 253 3.17 -7.76 -23.08
N PRO A 254 2.49 -7.42 -24.20
CA PRO A 254 2.94 -7.81 -25.54
C PRO A 254 4.36 -7.35 -25.91
N PHE A 255 4.84 -6.28 -25.28
CA PHE A 255 6.16 -5.70 -25.55
C PHE A 255 7.29 -6.28 -24.70
N MET A 256 7.01 -7.21 -23.79
CA MET A 256 8.00 -7.80 -22.89
C MET A 256 8.59 -9.07 -23.49
N ASP A 257 9.87 -9.01 -23.86
CA ASP A 257 10.64 -10.09 -24.50
C ASP A 257 11.44 -10.94 -23.52
N LYS A 258 11.58 -10.49 -22.27
CA LYS A 258 12.22 -11.16 -21.14
C LYS A 258 11.54 -10.80 -19.83
N ASP A 259 12.05 -11.33 -18.72
CA ASP A 259 11.65 -10.92 -17.37
C ASP A 259 12.32 -9.59 -16.99
N TYR A 260 11.59 -8.70 -16.33
CA TYR A 260 12.09 -7.41 -15.89
C TYR A 260 11.88 -7.19 -14.40
N PRO A 261 12.89 -6.64 -13.68
CA PRO A 261 12.76 -6.36 -12.26
C PRO A 261 11.84 -5.16 -12.01
N THR A 262 11.12 -5.23 -10.91
CA THR A 262 10.26 -4.15 -10.42
C THR A 262 10.18 -4.14 -8.91
N VAL A 263 9.61 -3.07 -8.34
CA VAL A 263 9.24 -3.00 -6.93
C VAL A 263 7.82 -3.51 -6.75
N ARG A 264 7.67 -4.53 -5.90
CA ARG A 264 6.38 -5.06 -5.43
C ARG A 264 6.08 -4.49 -4.05
N MET A 265 4.91 -3.92 -3.90
CA MET A 265 4.43 -3.31 -2.68
C MET A 265 3.28 -4.10 -2.07
N TRP A 266 3.20 -4.06 -0.76
CA TRP A 266 2.05 -4.50 0.02
C TRP A 266 1.21 -3.30 0.46
N VAL A 267 -0.07 -3.54 0.71
CA VAL A 267 -1.03 -2.53 1.19
C VAL A 267 -1.75 -3.08 2.41
N SER A 268 -1.89 -2.25 3.43
CA SER A 268 -2.47 -2.63 4.71
C SER A 268 -3.58 -1.70 5.17
N LEU A 269 -4.37 -2.23 6.10
CA LEU A 269 -5.23 -1.48 6.99
C LEU A 269 -4.44 -1.18 8.28
N LEU A 270 -4.40 0.10 8.66
CA LEU A 270 -3.89 0.55 9.96
C LEU A 270 -5.01 1.19 10.75
N ALA A 271 -4.89 1.21 12.09
CA ALA A 271 -5.81 1.90 12.98
C ALA A 271 -5.07 2.97 13.80
N GLY A 272 -5.74 4.07 14.10
CA GLY A 272 -5.26 5.06 15.05
C GLY A 272 -5.23 4.48 16.47
N ALA A 273 -4.30 4.95 17.32
CA ALA A 273 -4.15 4.46 18.68
C ALA A 273 -5.37 4.75 19.58
N HIS A 274 -6.28 5.61 19.14
CA HIS A 274 -7.53 5.96 19.86
C HIS A 274 -8.67 4.96 19.59
N VAL A 275 -8.54 4.08 18.58
CA VAL A 275 -9.60 3.14 18.21
C VAL A 275 -9.70 2.02 19.26
N SER A 276 -10.91 1.67 19.67
CA SER A 276 -11.10 0.64 20.68
C SER A 276 -10.75 -0.75 20.16
N ASP A 277 -10.29 -1.62 21.09
CA ASP A 277 -9.96 -3.00 20.77
C ASP A 277 -11.17 -3.76 20.19
N GLU A 278 -12.37 -3.48 20.70
CA GLU A 278 -13.60 -4.08 20.22
C GLU A 278 -13.90 -3.68 18.76
N ALA A 279 -13.78 -2.41 18.41
CA ALA A 279 -14.05 -1.94 17.06
C ALA A 279 -13.06 -2.56 16.05
N VAL A 280 -11.78 -2.62 16.38
CA VAL A 280 -10.76 -3.27 15.54
C VAL A 280 -11.00 -4.77 15.44
N TYR A 281 -11.27 -5.45 16.55
CA TYR A 281 -11.58 -6.89 16.55
C TYR A 281 -12.76 -7.21 15.63
N LYS A 282 -13.86 -6.47 15.77
CA LYS A 282 -15.07 -6.66 14.95
C LYS A 282 -14.81 -6.39 13.47
N TYR A 283 -14.05 -5.34 13.15
CA TYR A 283 -13.66 -5.04 11.77
C TYR A 283 -12.84 -6.18 11.16
N VAL A 284 -11.81 -6.65 11.87
CA VAL A 284 -10.95 -7.78 11.44
C VAL A 284 -11.79 -9.05 11.26
N LYS A 285 -12.66 -9.37 12.24
CA LYS A 285 -13.52 -10.55 12.19
C LYS A 285 -14.48 -10.52 11.01
N ALA A 286 -15.12 -9.37 10.75
CA ALA A 286 -16.02 -9.22 9.61
C ALA A 286 -15.32 -9.50 8.28
N ILE A 287 -14.11 -8.97 8.09
CA ILE A 287 -13.31 -9.16 6.88
C ILE A 287 -12.84 -10.62 6.77
N ALA A 288 -12.32 -11.20 7.83
CA ALA A 288 -11.77 -12.56 7.84
C ALA A 288 -12.84 -13.64 7.59
N GLU A 289 -14.02 -13.49 8.18
CA GLU A 289 -15.10 -14.46 8.06
C GLU A 289 -15.91 -14.32 6.76
N ASN A 290 -15.55 -13.33 5.90
CA ASN A 290 -16.20 -13.08 4.62
C ASN A 290 -15.19 -13.01 3.45
N GLU A 291 -14.17 -13.86 3.44
CA GLU A 291 -13.09 -13.86 2.43
C GLU A 291 -13.59 -13.80 1.00
N SER A 292 -14.55 -14.65 0.61
CA SER A 292 -15.10 -14.68 -0.74
C SER A 292 -15.77 -13.36 -1.14
N ARG A 293 -16.44 -12.69 -0.20
CA ARG A 293 -17.05 -11.37 -0.44
C ARG A 293 -15.98 -10.29 -0.60
N VAL A 294 -14.91 -10.35 0.20
CA VAL A 294 -13.77 -9.44 0.07
C VAL A 294 -13.10 -9.61 -1.29
N GLN A 295 -12.87 -10.85 -1.72
CA GLN A 295 -12.33 -11.15 -3.05
C GLN A 295 -13.27 -10.67 -4.19
N ALA A 296 -14.59 -10.76 -3.99
CA ALA A 296 -15.59 -10.29 -4.96
C ALA A 296 -15.60 -8.76 -5.17
N ILE A 297 -15.01 -7.96 -4.26
CA ILE A 297 -14.76 -6.53 -4.49
C ILE A 297 -13.88 -6.31 -5.74
N GLY A 298 -13.04 -7.29 -6.08
CA GLY A 298 -12.26 -7.30 -7.31
C GLY A 298 -10.87 -6.65 -7.15
N GLY A 299 -10.25 -6.31 -8.30
CA GLY A 299 -8.93 -5.71 -8.35
C GLY A 299 -7.88 -6.55 -7.63
N SER A 300 -7.03 -5.89 -6.84
CA SER A 300 -5.95 -6.56 -6.08
C SER A 300 -6.47 -7.56 -5.05
N LEU A 301 -7.63 -7.31 -4.45
CA LEU A 301 -8.21 -8.21 -3.45
C LEU A 301 -8.58 -9.55 -4.06
N LYS A 302 -9.10 -9.57 -5.28
CA LYS A 302 -9.51 -10.82 -5.96
C LYS A 302 -8.38 -11.84 -6.06
N THR A 303 -7.17 -11.40 -6.28
CA THR A 303 -6.03 -12.27 -6.59
C THR A 303 -5.00 -12.39 -5.46
N SER A 304 -5.08 -11.55 -4.44
CA SER A 304 -4.06 -11.49 -3.39
C SER A 304 -4.62 -11.67 -1.97
N PHE A 305 -5.87 -11.29 -1.72
CA PHE A 305 -6.44 -11.38 -0.38
C PHE A 305 -6.76 -12.83 0.01
N THR A 306 -6.29 -13.24 1.18
CA THR A 306 -6.76 -14.45 1.89
C THR A 306 -6.70 -14.19 3.39
N THR A 307 -7.60 -14.85 4.14
CA THR A 307 -7.62 -14.77 5.61
C THR A 307 -6.27 -15.19 6.21
N ALA A 308 -5.62 -16.19 5.63
CA ALA A 308 -4.29 -16.64 6.07
C ALA A 308 -3.21 -15.56 5.93
N LYS A 309 -3.32 -14.67 4.94
CA LYS A 309 -2.36 -13.57 4.71
C LYS A 309 -2.67 -12.31 5.52
N MET A 310 -3.89 -12.16 6.07
CA MET A 310 -4.26 -10.94 6.81
C MET A 310 -3.29 -10.61 7.94
N ALA A 311 -2.83 -11.63 8.66
CA ALA A 311 -1.90 -11.48 9.77
C ALA A 311 -0.43 -11.29 9.34
N THR A 312 -0.13 -11.25 8.02
CA THR A 312 1.22 -10.91 7.57
C THR A 312 1.49 -9.43 7.85
N ASN A 313 2.60 -9.16 8.53
CA ASN A 313 2.97 -7.80 8.95
C ASN A 313 4.38 -7.43 8.44
N PRO A 314 4.52 -7.07 7.18
CA PRO A 314 5.82 -6.79 6.57
C PRO A 314 6.49 -5.53 7.11
N ALA A 315 5.70 -4.61 7.71
CA ALA A 315 6.24 -3.41 8.34
C ALA A 315 6.80 -3.64 9.74
N SER A 316 6.59 -4.82 10.33
CA SER A 316 6.96 -5.12 11.72
C SER A 316 6.44 -4.09 12.73
N LEU A 317 5.29 -3.49 12.44
CA LEU A 317 4.60 -2.59 13.37
C LEU A 317 3.95 -3.41 14.51
N PRO A 318 3.77 -2.82 15.71
CA PRO A 318 2.90 -3.44 16.70
C PRO A 318 1.50 -3.66 16.12
N TYR A 319 0.96 -4.86 16.32
CA TYR A 319 -0.45 -5.09 16.03
C TYR A 319 -1.32 -4.27 16.97
N HIS A 320 -2.46 -3.78 16.46
CA HIS A 320 -3.52 -3.28 17.33
C HIS A 320 -4.02 -4.42 18.24
N PRO A 321 -4.24 -4.20 19.56
CA PRO A 321 -4.62 -5.28 20.46
C PRO A 321 -5.86 -6.05 20.02
N GLY A 322 -6.88 -5.36 19.49
CA GLY A 322 -8.07 -6.00 18.93
C GLY A 322 -7.80 -6.94 17.75
N ALA A 323 -6.89 -6.55 16.85
CA ALA A 323 -6.47 -7.39 15.73
C ALA A 323 -5.66 -8.60 16.22
N LEU A 324 -4.69 -8.35 17.11
CA LEU A 324 -3.85 -9.41 17.70
C LEU A 324 -4.69 -10.46 18.44
N ARG A 325 -5.70 -10.02 19.18
CA ARG A 325 -6.64 -10.93 19.86
C ARG A 325 -7.33 -11.85 18.88
N TYR A 326 -7.94 -11.31 17.80
CA TYR A 326 -8.59 -12.14 16.78
C TYR A 326 -7.61 -13.14 16.16
N TYR A 327 -6.41 -12.69 15.80
CA TYR A 327 -5.41 -13.55 15.18
C TYR A 327 -4.95 -14.68 16.09
N ARG A 328 -4.78 -14.42 17.40
CA ARG A 328 -4.44 -15.47 18.38
C ARG A 328 -5.58 -16.46 18.56
N GLU A 329 -6.83 -16.01 18.65
CA GLU A 329 -8.01 -16.87 18.72
C GLU A 329 -8.14 -17.80 17.49
N LYS A 330 -7.70 -17.36 16.34
CA LYS A 330 -7.71 -18.14 15.09
C LYS A 330 -6.38 -18.86 14.79
N GLY A 331 -5.37 -18.77 15.65
CA GLY A 331 -4.08 -19.41 15.45
C GLY A 331 -3.27 -18.84 14.28
N LEU A 332 -3.55 -17.62 13.83
CA LEU A 332 -2.85 -16.96 12.73
C LEU A 332 -1.53 -16.29 13.15
N VAL A 333 -1.38 -16.01 14.43
CA VAL A 333 -0.13 -15.54 15.06
C VAL A 333 0.07 -16.25 16.38
N LYS A 334 1.33 -16.32 16.84
CA LYS A 334 1.71 -16.93 18.15
C LYS A 334 1.51 -15.95 19.30
#